data_0e894e99fc6c04116b6831356cdc1411
#
_entry.id   0e894e99fc6c04116b6831356cdc1411
#
_cell.length_a   1.000
_cell.length_b   1.000
_cell.length_c   1.000
_cell.angle_alpha   90.00
_cell.angle_beta   90.00
_cell.angle_gamma   90.00
#
_symmetry.space_group_name_H-M   'P 1'
#
loop_
_entity.id
_entity.type
_entity.pdbx_description
1 polymer ?
#
loop_
_entity_poly.entity_id
_entity_poly.type
_entity_poly.pdbx_seq_one_letter_code
_entity_poly.pdbx_strand_id
1 'polypeptide(L)' 'NQAATQVRQTGQEIELKALSSAERRQIHAFFQEENDLTTESRGVEPDRRLVIRLK' A
#
# COMPACT_ATOMS: atom_id res chain seq x y z
N ASN A 1 3.76 -10.98 2.47
CA ASN A 1 3.31 -10.19 1.32
C ASN A 1 4.50 -9.69 0.54
N GLN A 2 4.51 -9.95 -0.77
CA GLN A 2 5.66 -9.61 -1.61
C GLN A 2 5.89 -8.10 -1.69
N ALA A 3 4.83 -7.30 -1.69
CA ALA A 3 4.97 -5.85 -1.76
C ALA A 3 5.67 -5.32 -0.50
N ALA A 4 5.30 -5.82 0.66
CA ALA A 4 5.92 -5.40 1.91
C ALA A 4 7.41 -5.76 1.92
N THR A 5 7.73 -6.98 1.50
CA THR A 5 9.11 -7.43 1.43
C THR A 5 9.93 -6.55 0.49
N GLN A 6 9.37 -6.23 -0.67
CA GLN A 6 10.06 -5.41 -1.64
C GLN A 6 10.32 -4.00 -1.13
N VAL A 7 9.32 -3.38 -0.48
CA VAL A 7 9.50 -2.06 0.11
C VAL A 7 10.61 -2.07 1.15
N ARG A 8 10.64 -3.10 2.01
CA ARG A 8 11.66 -3.20 3.04
C ARG A 8 13.06 -3.38 2.47
N GLN A 9 13.16 -4.16 1.38
CA GLN A 9 14.46 -4.44 0.77
C GLN A 9 15.01 -3.25 0.00
N THR A 10 14.14 -2.52 -0.71
CA THR A 10 14.58 -1.44 -1.59
C THR A 10 14.47 -0.05 -0.96
N GLY A 11 13.62 0.11 0.03
CA GLY A 11 13.32 1.40 0.62
C GLY A 11 12.46 2.29 -0.26
N GLN A 12 11.96 1.78 -1.39
CA GLN A 12 11.17 2.54 -2.34
C GLN A 12 9.70 2.18 -2.20
N GLU A 13 8.84 3.17 -2.40
CA GLU A 13 7.40 2.95 -2.35
C GLU A 13 6.94 2.15 -3.55
N ILE A 14 5.83 1.43 -3.34
CA ILE A 14 5.21 0.62 -4.38
C ILE A 14 3.76 1.04 -4.52
N GLU A 15 3.31 1.24 -5.75
CA GLU A 15 1.92 1.54 -6.05
C GLU A 15 1.19 0.27 -6.46
N LEU A 16 0.02 0.05 -5.86
CA LEU A 16 -0.87 -1.05 -6.22
C LEU A 16 -2.05 -0.47 -6.99
N LYS A 17 -2.22 -0.94 -8.22
CA LYS A 17 -3.24 -0.42 -9.12
C LYS A 17 -4.45 -1.34 -9.18
N ALA A 18 -5.57 -0.79 -9.64
CA ALA A 18 -6.77 -1.56 -9.96
C ALA A 18 -7.34 -2.35 -8.80
N LEU A 19 -7.24 -1.81 -7.60
CA LEU A 19 -7.81 -2.43 -6.42
C LEU A 19 -9.24 -1.93 -6.20
N SER A 20 -10.13 -2.84 -5.81
CA SER A 20 -11.46 -2.44 -5.36
C SER A 20 -11.35 -1.76 -4.00
N SER A 21 -12.43 -1.06 -3.58
CA SER A 21 -12.42 -0.43 -2.27
C SER A 21 -12.30 -1.46 -1.15
N ALA A 22 -12.88 -2.65 -1.32
CA ALA A 22 -12.75 -3.71 -0.33
C ALA A 22 -11.31 -4.19 -0.22
N GLU A 23 -10.63 -4.35 -1.37
CA GLU A 23 -9.23 -4.77 -1.37
C GLU A 23 -8.33 -3.72 -0.73
N ARG A 24 -8.55 -2.45 -1.04
CA ARG A 24 -7.76 -1.37 -0.42
C ARG A 24 -7.93 -1.37 1.09
N ARG A 25 -9.15 -1.59 1.57
CA ARG A 25 -9.43 -1.61 3.00
C ARG A 25 -8.71 -2.76 3.69
N GLN A 26 -8.71 -3.94 3.07
CA GLN A 26 -8.05 -5.11 3.65
C GLN A 26 -6.54 -4.91 3.71
N ILE A 27 -5.96 -4.36 2.67
CA ILE A 27 -4.51 -4.10 2.63
C ILE A 27 -4.14 -3.04 3.66
N HIS A 28 -4.92 -1.98 3.74
CA HIS A 28 -4.68 -0.92 4.70
C HIS A 28 -4.72 -1.46 6.14
N ALA A 29 -5.72 -2.30 6.45
CA ALA A 29 -5.83 -2.91 7.77
C ALA A 29 -4.63 -3.80 8.08
N PHE A 30 -4.16 -4.58 7.09
CA PHE A 30 -3.00 -5.42 7.27
C PHE A 30 -1.77 -4.59 7.65
N PHE A 31 -1.53 -3.50 6.92
CA PHE A 31 -0.34 -2.69 7.14
C PHE A 31 -0.43 -1.79 8.37
N GLN A 32 -1.61 -1.58 8.95
CA GLN A 32 -1.73 -0.85 10.20
C GLN A 32 -1.02 -1.57 11.35
N GLU A 33 -0.85 -2.87 11.26
CA GLU A 33 -0.16 -3.63 12.29
C GLU A 33 1.35 -3.68 12.07
N GLU A 34 1.82 -3.13 10.95
CA GLU A 34 3.24 -3.10 10.64
C GLU A 34 3.85 -1.80 11.16
N ASN A 35 4.90 -1.90 11.97
CA ASN A 35 5.48 -0.73 12.62
C ASN A 35 6.34 0.10 11.68
N ASP A 36 6.87 -0.51 10.63
CA ASP A 36 7.81 0.16 9.73
C ASP A 36 7.21 0.57 8.39
N LEU A 37 5.97 0.20 8.13
CA LEU A 37 5.33 0.48 6.85
C LEU A 37 4.04 1.27 7.05
N THR A 38 3.69 2.04 6.06
CA THR A 38 2.42 2.75 6.03
C THR A 38 1.84 2.70 4.63
N THR A 39 0.55 2.95 4.53
CA THR A 39 -0.13 3.00 3.23
C THR A 39 -0.87 4.32 3.10
N GLU A 40 -1.01 4.78 1.86
CA GLU A 40 -1.83 5.96 1.57
C GLU A 40 -2.48 5.78 0.21
N SER A 41 -3.61 6.44 0.02
CA SER A 41 -4.30 6.44 -1.27
C SER A 41 -3.92 7.70 -2.02
N ARG A 42 -3.57 7.54 -3.31
CA ARG A 42 -3.22 8.65 -4.19
C ARG A 42 -4.10 8.65 -5.43
N GLY A 43 -4.37 9.84 -5.93
CA GLY A 43 -5.17 10.01 -7.12
C GLY A 43 -6.66 10.11 -6.79
N VAL A 44 -7.46 10.21 -7.84
CA VAL A 44 -8.92 10.31 -7.72
C VAL A 44 -9.56 9.19 -8.50
N GLU A 45 -10.77 8.82 -8.08
CA GLU A 45 -11.50 7.78 -8.80
C GLU A 45 -11.70 8.20 -10.27
N PRO A 46 -11.59 7.27 -11.24
CA PRO A 46 -11.40 5.83 -11.06
C PRO A 46 -9.94 5.39 -10.99
N ASP A 47 -9.00 6.34 -10.96
CA ASP A 47 -7.56 6.02 -11.05
C ASP A 47 -6.87 5.99 -9.69
N ARG A 48 -7.64 5.86 -8.62
CA ARG A 48 -7.09 5.83 -7.28
C ARG A 48 -6.16 4.62 -7.09
N ARG A 49 -5.02 4.87 -6.46
CA ARG A 49 -4.00 3.84 -6.23
C ARG A 49 -3.64 3.80 -4.76
N LEU A 50 -3.28 2.62 -4.31
CA LEU A 50 -2.78 2.43 -2.95
C LEU A 50 -1.27 2.37 -3.00
N VAL A 51 -0.62 3.18 -2.16
CA VAL A 51 0.85 3.24 -2.11
C VAL A 51 1.32 2.69 -0.78
N ILE A 52 2.29 1.77 -0.83
CA ILE A 52 2.93 1.20 0.36
C ILE A 52 4.33 1.78 0.44
N ARG A 53 4.69 2.34 1.59
CA ARG A 53 6.00 2.94 1.77
C ARG A 53 6.49 2.76 3.19
N LEU A 54 7.77 2.99 3.39
CA LEU A 54 8.34 3.04 4.73
C LEU A 54 7.86 4.29 5.47
N LYS A 55 7.64 4.15 6.75
CA LYS A 55 7.27 5.30 7.58
C LYS A 55 8.39 6.30 7.70
#